data_2733becb92f05dbe515e2d838bb70c1c
#
_entry.id   2733becb92f05dbe515e2d838bb70c1c
#
_cell.length_a   1.000
_cell.length_b   1.000
_cell.length_c   1.000
_cell.angle_alpha   90.00
_cell.angle_beta   90.00
_cell.angle_gamma   90.00
#
_symmetry.space_group_name_H-M   'P 1'
#
loop_
_entity.id
_entity.type
_entity.pdbx_description
1 polymer ?
#
loop_
_entity_poly.entity_id
_entity_poly.type
_entity_poly.pdbx_seq_one_letter_code
_entity_poly.pdbx_strand_id
1 'polypeptide(L)'
;SADADRPAMAETLPGSIGTGVTDSLALPETAPETELRPVRESWYKYAEDGGYPAAIMYHLIIEEPYNSETDLFVRPESFAKTLAALNSHHYVYLFANEYAKNDKKSVVLTFDDGYEDNYTNMFPILREYGAKATIFLIADKIGTEGYLTEAQIREMADSGLVRFGSHTKTHRNLTELNEQDLRHEFSESQKIIEKLTGQFCDSIAYPGGYYNSAVMKIASEYYDFAYTTKSPNSVFEYSEMNIPRHYGA
;
A
#
# COMPACT_ATOMS: atom_id res chain seq x y z
N SER A 1 18.74 -58.67 -28.61
CA SER A 1 19.56 -58.46 -29.84
C SER A 1 19.46 -57.02 -30.25
N ALA A 2 20.53 -56.43 -30.08
CA ALA A 2 21.52 -55.78 -30.92
C ALA A 2 21.24 -54.30 -31.04
N ASP A 3 22.07 -53.53 -30.52
CA ASP A 3 23.36 -52.91 -30.90
C ASP A 3 23.18 -51.55 -31.57
N ALA A 4 23.72 -50.60 -30.88
CA ALA A 4 24.92 -49.80 -31.18
C ALA A 4 24.75 -48.84 -32.38
N ASP A 5 24.92 -47.55 -32.22
CA ASP A 5 26.18 -46.84 -32.45
C ASP A 5 26.10 -45.35 -32.12
N ARG A 6 27.10 -44.90 -31.37
CA ARG A 6 27.53 -43.51 -31.26
C ARG A 6 28.57 -43.26 -32.33
N PRO A 7 28.77 -42.05 -32.80
CA PRO A 7 30.05 -41.45 -32.41
C PRO A 7 29.96 -39.99 -31.90
N ALA A 8 30.88 -39.74 -30.98
CA ALA A 8 31.30 -38.45 -30.53
C ALA A 8 32.14 -37.75 -31.57
N MET A 9 32.00 -36.41 -31.65
CA MET A 9 33.09 -35.56 -32.11
C MET A 9 33.14 -34.32 -31.19
N ALA A 10 34.27 -34.23 -30.51
CA ALA A 10 34.77 -33.01 -29.86
C ALA A 10 35.37 -32.10 -30.89
N GLU A 11 35.34 -30.81 -30.63
CA GLU A 11 36.36 -29.79 -30.94
C GLU A 11 35.75 -28.42 -30.70
N THR A 12 36.30 -27.71 -29.90
CA THR A 12 37.38 -26.79 -29.56
C THR A 12 36.84 -25.40 -29.29
N LEU A 13 37.09 -24.94 -28.09
CA LEU A 13 37.09 -23.52 -27.72
C LEU A 13 38.23 -22.77 -28.42
N PRO A 14 38.05 -21.50 -28.68
CA PRO A 14 39.01 -20.54 -28.19
C PRO A 14 38.34 -19.36 -27.47
N GLY A 15 38.78 -19.05 -26.29
CA GLY A 15 39.72 -17.97 -26.03
C GLY A 15 39.05 -16.65 -25.67
N SER A 16 38.87 -16.44 -24.38
CA SER A 16 39.10 -15.25 -23.54
C SER A 16 38.98 -13.84 -24.11
N ILE A 17 38.55 -12.98 -23.21
CA ILE A 17 38.75 -11.56 -22.94
C ILE A 17 37.51 -10.72 -23.16
N GLY A 18 37.07 -10.12 -22.05
CA GLY A 18 36.06 -9.05 -22.06
C GLY A 18 35.55 -8.76 -20.66
N THR A 19 36.42 -8.21 -19.84
CA THR A 19 36.23 -7.20 -18.80
C THR A 19 34.78 -6.81 -18.48
N GLY A 20 34.50 -6.87 -17.21
CA GLY A 20 33.33 -6.44 -16.44
C GLY A 20 32.56 -5.25 -17.00
N VAL A 21 31.30 -5.45 -17.08
CA VAL A 21 30.33 -4.38 -16.95
C VAL A 21 29.56 -4.69 -15.68
N THR A 22 29.97 -4.01 -14.62
CA THR A 22 29.08 -3.78 -13.46
C THR A 22 27.97 -2.88 -14.00
N ASP A 23 26.84 -3.49 -14.35
CA ASP A 23 25.61 -2.75 -14.58
C ASP A 23 25.14 -2.24 -13.21
N SER A 24 25.68 -1.08 -12.86
CA SER A 24 25.12 -0.20 -11.86
C SER A 24 23.74 0.17 -12.40
N LEU A 25 22.69 -0.34 -11.75
CA LEU A 25 21.33 0.20 -11.88
C LEU A 25 21.40 1.67 -11.48
N ALA A 26 21.71 2.54 -12.43
CA ALA A 26 21.54 3.97 -12.28
C ALA A 26 20.04 4.21 -12.06
N LEU A 27 19.71 4.80 -10.92
CA LEU A 27 18.38 5.37 -10.70
C LEU A 27 18.05 6.25 -11.91
N PRO A 28 16.83 6.18 -12.47
CA PRO A 28 16.45 7.00 -13.61
C PRO A 28 16.75 8.47 -13.27
N GLU A 29 17.37 9.15 -14.20
CA GLU A 29 17.68 10.58 -14.13
C GLU A 29 16.39 11.32 -13.76
N THR A 30 16.42 12.05 -12.64
CA THR A 30 15.26 12.77 -12.11
C THR A 30 14.68 13.67 -13.20
N ALA A 31 13.38 13.52 -13.47
CA ALA A 31 12.65 14.46 -14.33
C ALA A 31 12.92 15.90 -13.88
N PRO A 32 13.04 16.87 -14.79
CA PRO A 32 13.34 18.25 -14.42
C PRO A 32 12.28 18.77 -13.44
N GLU A 33 12.74 19.43 -12.38
CA GLU A 33 11.91 19.96 -11.26
C GLU A 33 10.67 20.75 -11.71
N THR A 34 10.68 21.28 -12.92
CA THR A 34 9.59 22.09 -13.50
C THR A 34 8.36 21.29 -13.95
N GLU A 35 8.46 19.96 -14.08
CA GLU A 35 7.34 19.10 -14.50
C GLU A 35 6.67 18.33 -13.34
N LEU A 36 7.27 18.36 -12.15
CA LEU A 36 6.67 17.76 -10.97
C LEU A 36 5.52 18.65 -10.50
N ARG A 37 4.29 18.16 -10.55
CA ARG A 37 3.19 18.82 -9.83
C ARG A 37 3.63 18.93 -8.38
N PRO A 38 3.56 20.12 -7.76
CA PRO A 38 3.93 20.27 -6.37
C PRO A 38 3.08 19.30 -5.55
N VAL A 39 3.71 18.38 -4.84
CA VAL A 39 3.07 17.66 -3.73
C VAL A 39 2.36 18.74 -2.93
N ARG A 40 1.05 18.61 -2.68
CA ARG A 40 0.25 19.71 -2.11
C ARG A 40 0.96 20.29 -0.88
N GLU A 41 1.10 21.61 -0.80
CA GLU A 41 1.77 22.29 0.34
C GLU A 41 1.25 21.83 1.71
N SER A 42 -0.02 21.41 1.77
CA SER A 42 -0.63 20.85 2.98
C SER A 42 0.08 19.58 3.50
N TRP A 43 0.76 18.82 2.65
CA TRP A 43 1.51 17.62 3.07
C TRP A 43 2.83 17.98 3.75
N TYR A 44 3.45 19.13 3.38
CA TYR A 44 4.71 19.60 3.96
C TYR A 44 4.54 20.13 5.38
N LYS A 45 3.39 20.75 5.65
CA LYS A 45 3.17 21.46 6.93
C LYS A 45 3.18 20.55 8.15
N TYR A 46 2.87 19.27 7.97
CA TYR A 46 2.87 18.30 9.07
C TYR A 46 4.23 17.61 9.29
N ALA A 47 5.12 17.61 8.30
CA ALA A 47 6.41 16.94 8.37
C ALA A 47 7.55 17.86 8.84
N GLU A 48 7.39 19.20 8.76
CA GLU A 48 8.48 20.16 9.06
C GLU A 48 8.71 20.36 10.55
N ASP A 49 7.74 20.08 11.42
CA ASP A 49 7.79 20.39 12.86
C ASP A 49 7.96 19.16 13.78
N GLY A 50 8.58 18.07 13.32
CA GLY A 50 8.66 16.82 14.11
C GLY A 50 7.27 16.29 14.42
N GLY A 51 6.43 16.22 13.38
CA GLY A 51 5.03 15.87 13.46
C GLY A 51 4.74 14.40 13.13
N TYR A 52 3.46 14.12 13.00
CA TYR A 52 2.99 12.84 12.49
C TYR A 52 3.24 12.71 10.98
N PRO A 53 3.42 11.49 10.45
CA PRO A 53 3.50 11.23 9.01
C PRO A 53 2.27 11.77 8.27
N ALA A 54 2.43 12.21 7.03
CA ALA A 54 1.29 12.44 6.17
C ALA A 54 0.69 11.09 5.75
N ALA A 55 -0.55 10.79 6.13
CA ALA A 55 -1.25 9.60 5.65
C ALA A 55 -2.05 9.94 4.39
N ILE A 56 -1.83 9.19 3.31
CA ILE A 56 -2.46 9.41 2.01
C ILE A 56 -3.32 8.18 1.66
N MET A 57 -4.55 8.43 1.25
CA MET A 57 -5.52 7.41 0.90
C MET A 57 -5.68 7.30 -0.62
N TYR A 58 -5.52 6.11 -1.12
CA TYR A 58 -5.80 5.70 -2.49
C TYR A 58 -6.78 4.52 -2.49
N HIS A 59 -7.34 4.21 -3.66
CA HIS A 59 -8.12 3.00 -3.90
C HIS A 59 -7.64 2.34 -5.19
N LEU A 60 -8.06 2.87 -6.35
CA LEU A 60 -7.75 2.36 -7.68
C LEU A 60 -6.55 3.11 -8.31
N ILE A 61 -5.64 2.36 -8.92
CA ILE A 61 -4.56 2.91 -9.77
C ILE A 61 -4.78 2.43 -11.19
N ILE A 62 -5.61 3.16 -11.94
CA ILE A 62 -6.08 2.80 -13.28
C ILE A 62 -6.02 3.99 -14.25
N GLU A 63 -5.92 3.71 -15.55
CA GLU A 63 -5.85 4.77 -16.58
C GLU A 63 -7.15 5.52 -16.74
N GLU A 64 -8.28 4.79 -16.77
CA GLU A 64 -9.61 5.35 -16.94
C GLU A 64 -10.60 4.73 -15.95
N PRO A 65 -11.54 5.52 -15.41
CA PRO A 65 -12.53 5.01 -14.47
C PRO A 65 -13.46 4.02 -15.15
N TYR A 66 -13.89 2.99 -14.42
CA TYR A 66 -14.81 1.97 -14.93
C TYR A 66 -16.20 2.53 -15.26
N ASN A 67 -16.58 3.63 -14.59
CA ASN A 67 -17.83 4.36 -14.84
C ASN A 67 -17.71 5.81 -14.34
N SER A 68 -18.72 6.63 -14.60
CA SER A 68 -18.75 8.05 -14.22
C SER A 68 -18.87 8.32 -12.71
N GLU A 69 -19.07 7.29 -11.89
CA GLU A 69 -19.21 7.40 -10.44
C GLU A 69 -17.91 7.04 -9.71
N THR A 70 -16.85 6.63 -10.45
CA THR A 70 -15.58 6.21 -9.87
C THR A 70 -14.68 7.44 -9.64
N ASP A 71 -14.92 8.16 -8.55
CA ASP A 71 -14.08 9.31 -8.16
C ASP A 71 -12.82 8.90 -7.38
N LEU A 72 -12.65 7.59 -7.11
CA LEU A 72 -11.61 7.07 -6.23
C LEU A 72 -10.43 6.45 -7.00
N PHE A 73 -10.08 7.00 -8.15
CA PHE A 73 -8.96 6.49 -8.95
C PHE A 73 -7.86 7.54 -9.15
N VAL A 74 -6.66 7.04 -9.31
CA VAL A 74 -5.47 7.83 -9.69
C VAL A 74 -4.80 7.11 -10.85
N ARG A 75 -4.36 7.86 -11.87
CA ARG A 75 -3.63 7.27 -13.00
C ARG A 75 -2.25 6.78 -12.56
N PRO A 76 -1.77 5.63 -13.08
CA PRO A 76 -0.44 5.11 -12.77
C PRO A 76 0.68 6.15 -12.94
N GLU A 77 0.64 6.94 -14.02
CA GLU A 77 1.61 8.02 -14.25
C GLU A 77 1.55 9.11 -13.15
N SER A 78 0.35 9.49 -12.70
CA SER A 78 0.18 10.47 -11.63
C SER A 78 0.69 9.94 -10.29
N PHE A 79 0.45 8.67 -10.01
CA PHE A 79 0.98 8.00 -8.82
C PHE A 79 2.51 7.94 -8.86
N ALA A 80 3.11 7.55 -9.99
CA ALA A 80 4.57 7.55 -10.18
C ALA A 80 5.18 8.94 -9.98
N LYS A 81 4.57 10.00 -10.54
CA LYS A 81 4.99 11.39 -10.32
C LYS A 81 4.93 11.80 -8.85
N THR A 82 3.92 11.33 -8.10
CA THR A 82 3.83 11.57 -6.67
C THR A 82 5.00 10.91 -5.92
N LEU A 83 5.33 9.65 -6.24
CA LEU A 83 6.49 8.98 -5.62
C LEU A 83 7.82 9.63 -5.99
N ALA A 84 8.00 10.06 -7.24
CA ALA A 84 9.18 10.80 -7.68
C ALA A 84 9.35 12.10 -6.87
N ALA A 85 8.25 12.85 -6.66
CA ALA A 85 8.26 14.07 -5.86
C ALA A 85 8.59 13.79 -4.38
N LEU A 86 7.98 12.75 -3.78
CA LEU A 86 8.28 12.35 -2.41
C LEU A 86 9.76 11.97 -2.24
N ASN A 87 10.32 11.19 -3.19
CA ASN A 87 11.72 10.82 -3.17
C ASN A 87 12.66 12.05 -3.33
N SER A 88 12.34 12.99 -4.23
CA SER A 88 13.13 14.21 -4.42
C SER A 88 13.15 15.12 -3.18
N HIS A 89 12.10 15.05 -2.37
CA HIS A 89 11.98 15.75 -1.09
C HIS A 89 12.43 14.93 0.13
N HIS A 90 13.04 13.76 -0.10
CA HIS A 90 13.61 12.88 0.94
C HIS A 90 12.59 12.38 1.96
N TYR A 91 11.35 12.08 1.52
CA TYR A 91 10.37 11.46 2.38
C TYR A 91 10.73 10.01 2.70
N VAL A 92 10.49 9.61 3.94
CA VAL A 92 10.61 8.21 4.39
C VAL A 92 9.22 7.57 4.32
N TYR A 93 9.13 6.41 3.67
CA TYR A 93 7.89 5.64 3.61
C TYR A 93 7.75 4.77 4.85
N LEU A 94 6.63 4.90 5.52
CA LEU A 94 6.24 4.12 6.69
C LEU A 94 5.01 3.28 6.36
N PHE A 95 4.88 2.15 7.03
CA PHE A 95 3.64 1.40 7.02
C PHE A 95 2.60 2.00 7.97
N ALA A 96 1.33 1.63 7.81
CA ALA A 96 0.24 2.15 8.61
C ALA A 96 0.43 1.90 10.12
N ASN A 97 1.05 0.81 10.50
CA ASN A 97 1.35 0.47 11.90
C ASN A 97 2.64 1.14 12.45
N GLU A 98 3.28 1.99 11.67
CA GLU A 98 4.45 2.80 12.08
C GLU A 98 4.06 4.28 12.28
N TYR A 99 2.75 4.57 12.37
CA TYR A 99 2.24 5.95 12.47
C TYR A 99 2.51 6.56 13.85
N ALA A 100 3.63 7.25 13.97
CA ALA A 100 4.03 7.93 15.20
C ALA A 100 4.77 9.22 14.89
N LYS A 101 4.79 10.16 15.85
CA LYS A 101 5.62 11.36 15.74
C LYS A 101 7.08 10.97 15.55
N ASN A 102 7.72 11.60 14.58
CA ASN A 102 9.14 11.41 14.30
C ASN A 102 9.77 12.71 13.77
N ASP A 103 11.09 12.75 13.68
CA ASP A 103 11.89 13.91 13.25
C ASP A 103 12.17 13.93 11.74
N LYS A 104 11.56 13.00 10.98
CA LYS A 104 11.77 12.89 9.53
C LYS A 104 10.52 13.30 8.77
N LYS A 105 10.73 13.83 7.57
CA LYS A 105 9.64 13.94 6.60
C LYS A 105 9.19 12.52 6.26
N SER A 106 8.01 12.14 6.67
CA SER A 106 7.52 10.78 6.51
C SER A 106 6.10 10.74 5.96
N VAL A 107 5.81 9.66 5.24
CA VAL A 107 4.52 9.44 4.57
C VAL A 107 4.09 7.99 4.76
N VAL A 108 2.80 7.80 4.96
CA VAL A 108 2.11 6.50 4.94
C VAL A 108 1.21 6.47 3.73
N LEU A 109 1.52 5.61 2.77
CA LEU A 109 0.67 5.36 1.61
C LEU A 109 -0.31 4.25 1.95
N THR A 110 -1.60 4.50 1.83
CA THR A 110 -2.65 3.53 2.13
C THR A 110 -3.54 3.31 0.91
N PHE A 111 -3.95 2.07 0.70
CA PHE A 111 -4.85 1.66 -0.37
C PHE A 111 -6.02 0.90 0.24
N ASP A 112 -7.24 1.34 0.01
CA ASP A 112 -8.42 0.69 0.55
C ASP A 112 -8.98 -0.35 -0.42
N ASP A 113 -9.82 -1.24 0.07
CA ASP A 113 -10.59 -2.29 -0.61
C ASP A 113 -9.78 -3.51 -1.09
N GLY A 114 -8.54 -3.36 -1.53
CA GLY A 114 -7.73 -4.47 -2.05
C GLY A 114 -8.06 -4.86 -3.48
N TYR A 115 -8.25 -3.87 -4.37
CA TYR A 115 -8.48 -4.09 -5.80
C TYR A 115 -7.27 -4.72 -6.51
N GLU A 116 -7.52 -5.49 -7.58
CA GLU A 116 -6.48 -6.19 -8.33
C GLU A 116 -5.44 -5.25 -8.97
N ASP A 117 -5.85 -4.04 -9.34
CA ASP A 117 -4.93 -3.02 -9.89
C ASP A 117 -3.84 -2.59 -8.91
N ASN A 118 -4.04 -2.80 -7.62
CA ASN A 118 -2.98 -2.59 -6.63
C ASN A 118 -1.80 -3.56 -6.84
N TYR A 119 -2.03 -4.75 -7.42
CA TYR A 119 -0.96 -5.66 -7.83
C TYR A 119 -0.45 -5.35 -9.23
N THR A 120 -1.35 -5.17 -10.21
CA THR A 120 -0.97 -5.06 -11.61
C THR A 120 -0.36 -3.71 -11.99
N ASN A 121 -0.79 -2.63 -11.33
CA ASN A 121 -0.39 -1.26 -11.67
C ASN A 121 0.42 -0.59 -10.55
N MET A 122 -0.06 -0.62 -9.31
CA MET A 122 0.58 0.08 -8.19
C MET A 122 1.88 -0.60 -7.75
N PHE A 123 1.88 -1.93 -7.57
CA PHE A 123 3.01 -2.65 -7.00
C PHE A 123 4.30 -2.57 -7.84
N PRO A 124 4.28 -2.65 -9.19
CA PRO A 124 5.46 -2.36 -10.01
C PRO A 124 6.04 -0.97 -9.77
N ILE A 125 5.18 0.04 -9.60
CA ILE A 125 5.61 1.42 -9.32
C ILE A 125 6.24 1.52 -7.92
N LEU A 126 5.68 0.86 -6.90
CA LEU A 126 6.33 0.80 -5.59
C LEU A 126 7.74 0.20 -5.67
N ARG A 127 7.92 -0.87 -6.45
CA ARG A 127 9.24 -1.50 -6.66
C ARG A 127 10.23 -0.54 -7.33
N GLU A 128 9.80 0.18 -8.34
CA GLU A 128 10.63 1.14 -9.09
C GLU A 128 11.14 2.27 -8.20
N TYR A 129 10.26 2.81 -7.35
CA TYR A 129 10.60 3.95 -6.48
C TYR A 129 11.10 3.56 -5.08
N GLY A 130 11.18 2.27 -4.76
CA GLY A 130 11.54 1.79 -3.41
C GLY A 130 10.56 2.23 -2.33
N ALA A 131 9.30 2.46 -2.71
CA ALA A 131 8.27 2.97 -1.82
C ALA A 131 7.58 1.82 -1.07
N LYS A 132 7.03 2.13 0.12
CA LYS A 132 6.25 1.21 0.93
C LYS A 132 4.79 1.64 0.98
N ALA A 133 3.87 0.68 1.10
CA ALA A 133 2.45 0.94 1.24
C ALA A 133 1.77 -0.07 2.17
N THR A 134 0.60 0.31 2.70
CA THR A 134 -0.31 -0.60 3.39
C THR A 134 -1.61 -0.71 2.60
N ILE A 135 -2.07 -1.94 2.34
CA ILE A 135 -3.36 -2.20 1.70
C ILE A 135 -4.33 -2.70 2.76
N PHE A 136 -5.48 -2.05 2.88
CA PHE A 136 -6.57 -2.45 3.77
C PHE A 136 -7.54 -3.35 2.99
N LEU A 137 -7.56 -4.64 3.33
CA LEU A 137 -8.32 -5.66 2.61
C LEU A 137 -9.74 -5.83 3.15
N ILE A 138 -10.72 -5.87 2.26
CA ILE A 138 -12.04 -6.44 2.54
C ILE A 138 -11.90 -7.96 2.49
N ALA A 139 -11.93 -8.63 3.65
CA ALA A 139 -11.55 -10.03 3.73
C ALA A 139 -12.41 -10.96 2.85
N ASP A 140 -13.71 -10.73 2.75
CA ASP A 140 -14.62 -11.55 1.92
C ASP A 140 -14.48 -11.28 0.40
N LYS A 141 -13.70 -10.27 0.00
CA LYS A 141 -13.44 -9.96 -1.40
C LYS A 141 -12.16 -10.62 -1.94
N ILE A 142 -11.30 -11.12 -1.06
CA ILE A 142 -10.06 -11.79 -1.46
C ILE A 142 -10.36 -12.94 -2.43
N GLY A 143 -9.71 -12.92 -3.60
CA GLY A 143 -9.87 -13.93 -4.65
C GLY A 143 -11.15 -13.83 -5.47
N THR A 144 -11.99 -12.81 -5.24
CA THR A 144 -13.15 -12.55 -6.11
C THR A 144 -12.73 -11.68 -7.31
N GLU A 145 -13.56 -11.64 -8.36
CA GLU A 145 -13.29 -10.88 -9.58
C GLU A 145 -13.05 -9.40 -9.28
N GLY A 146 -11.96 -8.83 -9.82
CA GLY A 146 -11.55 -7.44 -9.63
C GLY A 146 -10.80 -7.16 -8.32
N TYR A 147 -10.57 -8.15 -7.48
CA TYR A 147 -9.85 -8.04 -6.22
C TYR A 147 -8.59 -8.89 -6.20
N LEU A 148 -7.69 -8.58 -5.30
CA LEU A 148 -6.44 -9.30 -5.10
C LEU A 148 -6.67 -10.79 -4.81
N THR A 149 -5.94 -11.65 -5.50
CA THR A 149 -5.88 -13.09 -5.20
C THR A 149 -4.96 -13.36 -4.00
N GLU A 150 -5.13 -14.51 -3.34
CA GLU A 150 -4.23 -14.94 -2.27
C GLU A 150 -2.76 -15.00 -2.70
N ALA A 151 -2.48 -15.42 -3.95
CA ALA A 151 -1.12 -15.51 -4.48
C ALA A 151 -0.48 -14.13 -4.63
N GLN A 152 -1.23 -13.16 -5.17
CA GLN A 152 -0.78 -11.77 -5.30
C GLN A 152 -0.51 -11.14 -3.92
N ILE A 153 -1.40 -11.35 -2.94
CA ILE A 153 -1.23 -10.85 -1.57
C ILE A 153 0.05 -11.42 -0.95
N ARG A 154 0.30 -12.74 -1.06
CA ARG A 154 1.53 -13.35 -0.52
C ARG A 154 2.78 -12.78 -1.18
N GLU A 155 2.80 -12.67 -2.52
CA GLU A 155 3.96 -12.10 -3.23
C GLU A 155 4.25 -10.67 -2.78
N MET A 156 3.21 -9.83 -2.64
CA MET A 156 3.38 -8.46 -2.15
C MET A 156 3.85 -8.41 -0.70
N ALA A 157 3.32 -9.27 0.18
CA ALA A 157 3.75 -9.37 1.57
C ALA A 157 5.23 -9.79 1.68
N ASP A 158 5.64 -10.79 0.90
CA ASP A 158 7.02 -11.32 0.90
C ASP A 158 8.03 -10.30 0.32
N SER A 159 7.58 -9.34 -0.46
CA SER A 159 8.46 -8.30 -1.04
C SER A 159 9.06 -7.34 0.00
N GLY A 160 8.43 -7.22 1.18
CA GLY A 160 8.80 -6.24 2.20
C GLY A 160 8.38 -4.80 1.85
N LEU A 161 7.70 -4.57 0.72
CA LEU A 161 7.21 -3.26 0.29
C LEU A 161 5.73 -3.04 0.64
N VAL A 162 4.99 -4.11 0.92
CA VAL A 162 3.56 -4.02 1.23
C VAL A 162 3.25 -4.73 2.54
N ARG A 163 2.51 -4.04 3.40
CA ARG A 163 1.81 -4.65 4.54
C ARG A 163 0.31 -4.65 4.29
N PHE A 164 -0.37 -5.53 4.98
CA PHE A 164 -1.81 -5.66 4.86
C PHE A 164 -2.48 -5.37 6.20
N GLY A 165 -3.50 -4.50 6.15
CA GLY A 165 -4.38 -4.18 7.24
C GLY A 165 -5.81 -4.58 6.92
N SER A 166 -6.72 -4.40 7.87
CA SER A 166 -8.13 -4.75 7.75
C SER A 166 -8.95 -3.59 7.15
N HIS A 167 -9.84 -3.93 6.21
CA HIS A 167 -10.97 -3.07 5.82
C HIS A 167 -12.29 -3.76 6.17
N THR A 168 -12.29 -4.45 7.33
CA THR A 168 -13.32 -5.34 7.85
C THR A 168 -13.53 -6.60 7.02
N LYS A 169 -14.43 -7.46 7.48
CA LYS A 169 -14.78 -8.69 6.76
C LYS A 169 -15.63 -8.41 5.53
N THR A 170 -16.68 -7.59 5.67
CA THR A 170 -17.74 -7.43 4.66
C THR A 170 -17.95 -6.00 4.17
N HIS A 171 -17.16 -5.02 4.64
CA HIS A 171 -17.25 -3.60 4.27
C HIS A 171 -18.59 -2.94 4.64
N ARG A 172 -19.21 -3.34 5.76
CA ARG A 172 -20.46 -2.74 6.23
C ARG A 172 -20.22 -1.41 6.95
N ASN A 173 -21.25 -0.54 6.97
CA ASN A 173 -21.24 0.63 7.84
C ASN A 173 -21.20 0.19 9.32
N LEU A 174 -20.07 0.40 9.97
CA LEU A 174 -19.81 -0.08 11.32
C LEU A 174 -20.72 0.58 12.38
N THR A 175 -21.20 1.81 12.11
CA THR A 175 -22.06 2.53 13.06
C THR A 175 -23.48 1.97 13.16
N GLU A 176 -23.85 1.09 12.22
CA GLU A 176 -25.16 0.41 12.18
C GLU A 176 -25.11 -0.99 12.80
N LEU A 177 -23.93 -1.45 13.22
CA LEU A 177 -23.74 -2.78 13.76
C LEU A 177 -23.87 -2.80 15.29
N ASN A 178 -24.40 -3.91 15.81
CA ASN A 178 -24.31 -4.21 17.22
C ASN A 178 -22.90 -4.69 17.61
N GLU A 179 -22.62 -4.79 18.91
CA GLU A 179 -21.30 -5.17 19.42
C GLU A 179 -20.84 -6.55 18.93
N GLN A 180 -21.74 -7.52 18.87
CA GLN A 180 -21.40 -8.88 18.41
C GLN A 180 -20.98 -8.89 16.95
N ASP A 181 -21.70 -8.16 16.09
CA ASP A 181 -21.37 -8.03 14.66
C ASP A 181 -20.06 -7.27 14.48
N LEU A 182 -19.81 -6.18 15.23
CA LEU A 182 -18.54 -5.45 15.20
C LEU A 182 -17.35 -6.38 15.53
N ARG A 183 -17.47 -7.15 16.60
CA ARG A 183 -16.43 -8.11 17.00
C ARG A 183 -16.22 -9.18 15.94
N HIS A 184 -17.27 -9.64 15.28
CA HIS A 184 -17.17 -10.59 14.17
C HIS A 184 -16.44 -9.99 12.96
N GLU A 185 -16.83 -8.77 12.54
CA GLU A 185 -16.18 -8.05 11.43
C GLU A 185 -14.66 -7.89 11.68
N PHE A 186 -14.27 -7.50 12.89
CA PHE A 186 -12.87 -7.26 13.22
C PHE A 186 -12.08 -8.56 13.40
N SER A 187 -12.56 -9.49 14.21
CA SER A 187 -11.82 -10.72 14.51
C SER A 187 -11.64 -11.62 13.30
N GLU A 188 -12.66 -11.76 12.45
CA GLU A 188 -12.56 -12.64 11.29
C GLU A 188 -11.67 -12.03 10.18
N SER A 189 -11.79 -10.73 9.90
CA SER A 189 -10.88 -10.09 8.95
C SER A 189 -9.42 -10.18 9.39
N GLN A 190 -9.14 -9.90 10.66
CA GLN A 190 -7.79 -10.00 11.24
C GLN A 190 -7.21 -11.41 11.06
N LYS A 191 -7.94 -12.45 11.49
CA LYS A 191 -7.51 -13.85 11.36
C LYS A 191 -7.23 -14.27 9.92
N ILE A 192 -8.11 -13.87 8.97
CA ILE A 192 -7.95 -14.19 7.56
C ILE A 192 -6.67 -13.57 7.02
N ILE A 193 -6.45 -12.27 7.27
CA ILE A 193 -5.30 -11.52 6.78
C ILE A 193 -4.00 -12.07 7.39
N GLU A 194 -3.95 -12.27 8.70
CA GLU A 194 -2.77 -12.80 9.38
C GLU A 194 -2.39 -14.21 8.91
N LYS A 195 -3.40 -15.09 8.75
CA LYS A 195 -3.18 -16.44 8.23
C LYS A 195 -2.64 -16.41 6.80
N LEU A 196 -3.11 -15.47 5.98
CA LEU A 196 -2.74 -15.38 4.58
C LEU A 196 -1.34 -14.81 4.38
N THR A 197 -1.00 -13.77 5.13
CA THR A 197 0.22 -12.99 4.94
C THR A 197 1.37 -13.38 5.86
N GLY A 198 1.08 -14.03 6.99
CA GLY A 198 2.04 -14.25 8.07
C GLY A 198 2.45 -12.97 8.82
N GLN A 199 1.79 -11.84 8.54
CA GLN A 199 2.04 -10.55 9.18
C GLN A 199 0.98 -10.30 10.26
N PHE A 200 1.32 -9.55 11.31
CA PHE A 200 0.30 -9.03 12.24
C PHE A 200 -0.59 -8.02 11.52
N CYS A 201 -1.89 -8.15 11.68
CA CYS A 201 -2.89 -7.22 11.20
C CYS A 201 -3.30 -6.29 12.35
N ASP A 202 -2.48 -5.29 12.60
CA ASP A 202 -2.57 -4.35 13.72
C ASP A 202 -3.17 -2.99 13.34
N SER A 203 -3.62 -2.85 12.09
CA SER A 203 -4.21 -1.62 11.58
C SER A 203 -5.49 -1.88 10.78
N ILE A 204 -6.43 -0.92 10.86
CA ILE A 204 -7.71 -0.95 10.16
C ILE A 204 -7.99 0.39 9.48
N ALA A 205 -8.64 0.38 8.31
CA ALA A 205 -9.37 1.53 7.79
C ALA A 205 -10.87 1.30 7.96
N TYR A 206 -11.58 2.29 8.52
CA TYR A 206 -13.03 2.18 8.69
C TYR A 206 -13.74 2.31 7.34
N PRO A 207 -14.58 1.33 6.92
CA PRO A 207 -15.35 1.39 5.69
C PRO A 207 -16.15 2.69 5.54
N GLY A 208 -15.95 3.39 4.40
CA GLY A 208 -16.57 4.69 4.15
C GLY A 208 -16.22 5.78 5.18
N GLY A 209 -15.27 5.52 6.08
CA GLY A 209 -14.91 6.42 7.17
C GLY A 209 -15.98 6.51 8.27
N TYR A 210 -16.92 5.57 8.32
CA TYR A 210 -17.99 5.57 9.34
C TYR A 210 -17.52 4.95 10.65
N TYR A 211 -17.44 5.77 11.68
CA TYR A 211 -17.08 5.35 13.04
C TYR A 211 -17.76 6.23 14.09
N ASN A 212 -17.85 5.72 15.32
CA ASN A 212 -18.27 6.42 16.52
C ASN A 212 -17.48 5.89 17.72
N SER A 213 -17.73 6.43 18.91
CA SER A 213 -17.02 6.04 20.13
C SER A 213 -17.14 4.56 20.47
N ALA A 214 -18.29 3.93 20.17
CA ALA A 214 -18.49 2.49 20.41
C ALA A 214 -17.64 1.65 19.43
N VAL A 215 -17.64 2.02 18.14
CA VAL A 215 -16.79 1.38 17.12
C VAL A 215 -15.30 1.50 17.49
N MET A 216 -14.82 2.71 17.83
CA MET A 216 -13.44 2.93 18.22
C MET A 216 -13.03 2.10 19.43
N LYS A 217 -13.90 2.05 20.45
CA LYS A 217 -13.65 1.27 21.67
C LYS A 217 -13.48 -0.23 21.37
N ILE A 218 -14.36 -0.80 20.53
CA ILE A 218 -14.27 -2.23 20.19
C ILE A 218 -13.10 -2.47 19.24
N ALA A 219 -12.88 -1.59 18.26
CA ALA A 219 -11.73 -1.70 17.33
C ALA A 219 -10.37 -1.70 18.05
N SER A 220 -10.22 -0.90 19.13
CA SER A 220 -8.99 -0.85 19.92
C SER A 220 -8.67 -2.13 20.70
N GLU A 221 -9.57 -3.10 20.75
CA GLU A 221 -9.32 -4.43 21.30
C GLU A 221 -8.64 -5.38 20.28
N TYR A 222 -8.64 -4.98 18.99
CA TYR A 222 -8.10 -5.77 17.86
C TYR A 222 -6.96 -5.08 17.13
N TYR A 223 -6.97 -3.74 17.07
CA TYR A 223 -6.05 -2.95 16.26
C TYR A 223 -5.41 -1.84 17.08
N ASP A 224 -4.15 -1.55 16.80
CA ASP A 224 -3.42 -0.44 17.41
C ASP A 224 -3.64 0.88 16.66
N PHE A 225 -3.97 0.80 15.35
CA PHE A 225 -4.14 1.97 14.48
C PHE A 225 -5.42 1.87 13.65
N ALA A 226 -6.19 2.96 13.60
CA ALA A 226 -7.39 3.03 12.78
C ALA A 226 -7.46 4.30 11.95
N TYR A 227 -7.68 4.13 10.67
CA TYR A 227 -7.67 5.20 9.66
C TYR A 227 -9.07 5.58 9.23
N THR A 228 -9.28 6.89 9.00
CA THR A 228 -10.56 7.45 8.56
C THR A 228 -10.44 8.04 7.17
N THR A 229 -11.56 8.49 6.60
CA THR A 229 -11.61 9.27 5.35
C THR A 229 -11.58 10.78 5.58
N LYS A 230 -11.50 11.22 6.85
CA LYS A 230 -11.44 12.65 7.18
C LYS A 230 -10.09 13.21 6.82
N SER A 231 -10.09 14.37 6.14
CA SER A 231 -8.85 15.10 5.90
C SER A 231 -8.33 15.73 7.19
N PRO A 232 -7.00 15.79 7.39
CA PRO A 232 -6.41 16.48 8.51
C PRO A 232 -6.82 17.97 8.53
N ASN A 233 -7.18 18.46 9.70
CA ASN A 233 -7.43 19.88 9.93
C ASN A 233 -6.96 20.27 11.34
N SER A 234 -6.80 21.58 11.60
CA SER A 234 -6.26 22.10 12.86
C SER A 234 -7.16 21.90 14.08
N VAL A 235 -8.39 21.42 13.90
CA VAL A 235 -9.39 21.22 14.98
C VAL A 235 -9.53 19.75 15.35
N PHE A 236 -8.80 18.86 14.65
CA PHE A 236 -8.94 17.42 14.80
C PHE A 236 -8.12 16.94 16.00
N GLU A 237 -8.79 16.41 17.03
CA GLU A 237 -8.12 15.68 18.11
C GLU A 237 -7.68 14.31 17.56
N TYR A 238 -6.38 14.18 17.39
CA TYR A 238 -5.72 12.97 16.93
C TYR A 238 -5.72 11.89 18.01
N SER A 239 -6.07 10.68 17.62
CA SER A 239 -5.75 9.45 18.36
C SER A 239 -5.37 8.35 17.38
N GLU A 240 -4.72 7.30 17.87
CA GLU A 240 -4.37 6.12 17.08
C GLU A 240 -5.61 5.46 16.47
N MET A 241 -6.80 5.70 17.03
CA MET A 241 -8.07 5.11 16.59
C MET A 241 -8.89 5.99 15.63
N ASN A 242 -8.35 7.12 15.15
CA ASN A 242 -9.05 8.01 14.22
C ASN A 242 -8.11 8.80 13.31
N ILE A 243 -7.06 8.18 12.80
CA ILE A 243 -6.03 8.81 11.99
C ILE A 243 -6.63 9.39 10.70
N PRO A 244 -6.49 10.71 10.46
CA PRO A 244 -7.00 11.34 9.26
C PRO A 244 -6.09 11.06 8.07
N ARG A 245 -6.66 11.10 6.86
CA ARG A 245 -5.92 10.87 5.61
C ARG A 245 -6.18 11.96 4.58
N HIS A 246 -5.16 12.30 3.81
CA HIS A 246 -5.30 13.09 2.59
C HIS A 246 -5.76 12.20 1.44
N TYR A 247 -6.62 12.72 0.58
CA TYR A 247 -6.93 12.05 -0.67
C TYR A 247 -5.73 12.10 -1.62
N GLY A 248 -5.35 10.96 -2.17
CA GLY A 248 -4.39 10.86 -3.27
C GLY A 248 -4.97 11.54 -4.52
N ALA A 249 -4.14 12.26 -5.30
CA ALA A 249 -4.55 13.01 -6.49
C ALA A 249 -3.61 12.71 -7.67
#